data_24f922287e61fff762106d1b43a938d1
#
_entry.id   24f922287e61fff762106d1b43a938d1
#
_cell.length_a   1.000
_cell.length_b   1.000
_cell.length_c   1.000
_cell.angle_alpha   90.00
_cell.angle_beta   90.00
_cell.angle_gamma   90.00
#
_symmetry.space_group_name_H-M   'P 1'
#
loop_
_entity.id
_entity.type
_entity.pdbx_description
1 polymer ?
#
loop_
_entity_poly.entity_id
_entity_poly.type
_entity_poly.pdbx_seq_one_letter_code
_entity_poly.pdbx_strand_id
1 'polypeptide(L)'
;MIFLNMMRKGWWYMDIRQQIKKFDEENKPFYMVDHGDGEYSLCLPLSSLKGEYKDFGQEAFNQYAIRIGEPITDGRFYTHGSGHEWKDVFEKAFEGEENLEQITFDCEAGGFFCYSRNFNILAEYGRRFRDMCMNEQGFTELVCKALSGDGQTVAEQNREMQMNM
;
A
#
# COMPACT_ATOMS: atom_id res chain seq x y z
N MET A 1 -19.01 15.88 2.07
CA MET A 1 -17.76 16.01 1.30
C MET A 1 -17.46 14.81 0.41
N ILE A 2 -17.49 13.60 0.92
CA ILE A 2 -17.35 12.37 0.10
C ILE A 2 -18.45 12.30 -0.96
N PHE A 3 -19.69 12.61 -0.59
CA PHE A 3 -20.85 12.63 -1.49
C PHE A 3 -20.68 13.60 -2.67
N LEU A 4 -20.23 14.84 -2.39
CA LEU A 4 -19.97 15.84 -3.42
C LEU A 4 -18.87 15.42 -4.39
N ASN A 5 -17.85 14.76 -3.87
CA ASN A 5 -16.74 14.25 -4.68
C ASN A 5 -17.20 13.10 -5.59
N MET A 6 -18.08 12.24 -5.09
CA MET A 6 -18.71 11.17 -5.87
C MET A 6 -19.60 11.74 -6.99
N MET A 7 -20.37 12.78 -6.68
CA MET A 7 -21.20 13.47 -7.69
C MET A 7 -20.36 14.07 -8.82
N ARG A 8 -19.24 14.73 -8.49
CA ARG A 8 -18.34 15.32 -9.47
C ARG A 8 -17.72 14.28 -10.40
N LYS A 9 -17.53 13.05 -9.92
CA LYS A 9 -16.97 11.95 -10.70
C LYS A 9 -18.02 11.09 -11.37
N GLY A 10 -19.30 11.39 -11.18
CA GLY A 10 -20.38 10.63 -11.75
C GLY A 10 -20.57 9.24 -11.14
N TRP A 11 -20.03 9.01 -9.94
CA TRP A 11 -20.07 7.69 -9.31
C TRP A 11 -21.41 7.37 -8.64
N TRP A 12 -22.13 8.37 -8.22
CA TRP A 12 -23.31 8.19 -7.38
C TRP A 12 -24.49 7.47 -8.07
N TYR A 13 -24.53 7.43 -9.40
CA TYR A 13 -25.52 6.69 -10.17
C TYR A 13 -24.99 5.41 -10.80
N MET A 14 -23.73 5.06 -10.54
CA MET A 14 -23.16 3.79 -10.97
C MET A 14 -23.50 2.71 -9.96
N ASP A 15 -23.81 1.49 -10.44
CA ASP A 15 -23.90 0.35 -9.55
C ASP A 15 -22.50 -0.05 -9.06
N ILE A 16 -22.46 -0.93 -8.07
CA ILE A 16 -21.17 -1.33 -7.44
C ILE A 16 -20.24 -2.01 -8.45
N ARG A 17 -20.78 -2.77 -9.36
CA ARG A 17 -19.99 -3.47 -10.39
C ARG A 17 -19.30 -2.48 -11.31
N GLN A 18 -19.99 -1.44 -11.72
CA GLN A 18 -19.42 -0.36 -12.54
C GLN A 18 -18.39 0.44 -11.77
N GLN A 19 -18.62 0.69 -10.48
CA GLN A 19 -17.67 1.39 -9.61
C GLN A 19 -16.36 0.59 -9.44
N ILE A 20 -16.45 -0.71 -9.27
CA ILE A 20 -15.29 -1.59 -9.19
C ILE A 20 -14.50 -1.57 -10.50
N LYS A 21 -15.20 -1.71 -11.63
CA LYS A 21 -14.56 -1.67 -12.95
C LYS A 21 -13.78 -0.36 -13.15
N LYS A 22 -14.39 0.75 -12.79
CA LYS A 22 -13.73 2.06 -12.89
C LYS A 22 -12.52 2.15 -11.97
N PHE A 23 -12.65 1.71 -10.73
CA PHE A 23 -11.53 1.68 -9.79
C PHE A 23 -10.37 0.85 -10.36
N ASP A 24 -10.65 -0.35 -10.82
CA ASP A 24 -9.63 -1.27 -11.34
C ASP A 24 -8.90 -0.67 -12.55
N GLU A 25 -9.61 0.00 -13.43
CA GLU A 25 -9.02 0.64 -14.61
C GLU A 25 -8.11 1.82 -14.23
N GLU A 26 -8.52 2.60 -13.23
CA GLU A 26 -7.81 3.84 -12.84
C GLU A 26 -6.66 3.61 -11.85
N ASN A 27 -6.67 2.48 -11.14
CA ASN A 27 -5.76 2.27 -10.00
C ASN A 27 -4.91 1.01 -10.12
N LYS A 28 -4.65 0.55 -11.34
CA LYS A 28 -3.77 -0.60 -11.55
C LYS A 28 -2.43 -0.41 -10.85
N PRO A 29 -1.84 -1.44 -10.28
CA PRO A 29 -2.24 -2.85 -10.31
C PRO A 29 -3.17 -3.28 -9.17
N PHE A 30 -3.70 -2.34 -8.38
CA PHE A 30 -4.71 -2.63 -7.37
C PHE A 30 -6.04 -2.97 -8.02
N TYR A 31 -6.79 -3.86 -7.40
CA TYR A 31 -8.17 -4.13 -7.80
C TYR A 31 -9.05 -4.40 -6.59
N MET A 32 -10.36 -4.28 -6.81
CA MET A 32 -11.37 -4.48 -5.76
C MET A 32 -12.18 -5.73 -6.03
N VAL A 33 -12.60 -6.41 -4.96
CA VAL A 33 -13.49 -7.56 -5.05
C VAL A 33 -14.73 -7.31 -4.19
N ASP A 34 -15.90 -7.60 -4.77
CA ASP A 34 -17.17 -7.63 -4.05
C ASP A 34 -17.42 -9.09 -3.63
N HIS A 35 -17.48 -9.35 -2.33
CA HIS A 35 -17.70 -10.69 -1.80
C HIS A 35 -19.17 -11.10 -1.73
N GLY A 36 -20.09 -10.18 -2.08
CA GLY A 36 -21.52 -10.48 -2.14
C GLY A 36 -22.28 -10.44 -0.82
N ASP A 37 -21.59 -10.19 0.27
CA ASP A 37 -22.15 -10.15 1.63
C ASP A 37 -22.04 -8.78 2.29
N GLY A 38 -21.81 -7.74 1.50
CA GLY A 38 -21.57 -6.38 1.99
C GLY A 38 -20.13 -6.11 2.38
N GLU A 39 -19.23 -7.04 2.12
CA GLU A 39 -17.80 -6.90 2.37
C GLU A 39 -17.04 -6.79 1.04
N TYR A 40 -16.05 -5.92 1.01
CA TYR A 40 -15.21 -5.66 -0.14
C TYR A 40 -13.75 -5.83 0.24
N SER A 41 -12.91 -6.21 -0.71
CA SER A 41 -11.47 -6.23 -0.50
C SER A 41 -10.72 -5.39 -1.54
N LEU A 42 -9.64 -4.79 -1.09
CA LEU A 42 -8.64 -4.14 -1.93
C LEU A 42 -7.45 -5.09 -2.03
N CYS A 43 -7.04 -5.40 -3.25
CA CYS A 43 -6.07 -6.46 -3.51
C CYS A 43 -4.87 -5.95 -4.28
N LEU A 44 -3.68 -6.36 -3.83
CA LEU A 44 -2.42 -6.20 -4.56
C LEU A 44 -1.67 -7.53 -4.50
N PRO A 45 -1.88 -8.41 -5.52
CA PRO A 45 -1.31 -9.76 -5.51
C PRO A 45 0.14 -9.76 -6.00
N LEU A 46 1.06 -9.36 -5.13
CA LEU A 46 2.47 -9.10 -5.46
C LEU A 46 3.14 -10.24 -6.23
N SER A 47 2.89 -11.48 -5.83
CA SER A 47 3.51 -12.66 -6.46
C SER A 47 2.96 -12.97 -7.84
N SER A 48 1.83 -12.39 -8.22
CA SER A 48 1.13 -12.67 -9.48
C SER A 48 1.18 -11.50 -10.47
N LEU A 49 1.81 -10.39 -10.12
CA LEU A 49 1.90 -9.22 -10.99
C LEU A 49 2.75 -9.52 -12.22
N LYS A 50 2.31 -9.02 -13.37
CA LYS A 50 2.94 -9.27 -14.67
C LYS A 50 3.08 -7.99 -15.46
N GLY A 51 3.89 -8.07 -16.55
CA GLY A 51 4.07 -6.95 -17.47
C GLY A 51 4.73 -5.76 -16.81
N GLU A 52 4.21 -4.57 -17.10
CA GLU A 52 4.75 -3.32 -16.56
C GLU A 52 4.62 -3.20 -15.03
N TYR A 53 3.73 -3.99 -14.42
CA TYR A 53 3.52 -3.97 -12.96
C TYR A 53 4.31 -5.04 -12.21
N LYS A 54 5.06 -5.87 -12.92
CA LYS A 54 5.95 -6.81 -12.25
C LYS A 54 6.91 -6.02 -11.37
N ASP A 55 7.08 -6.46 -10.14
CA ASP A 55 7.91 -5.78 -9.13
C ASP A 55 7.39 -4.38 -8.73
N PHE A 56 6.10 -4.13 -8.89
CA PHE A 56 5.46 -2.86 -8.49
C PHE A 56 5.81 -2.52 -7.04
N GLY A 57 6.36 -1.33 -6.83
CA GLY A 57 6.73 -0.84 -5.50
C GLY A 57 7.98 -1.49 -4.90
N GLN A 58 8.52 -2.53 -5.50
CA GLN A 58 9.66 -3.29 -4.95
C GLN A 58 10.90 -2.43 -4.80
N GLU A 59 11.13 -1.45 -5.68
CA GLU A 59 12.30 -0.58 -5.61
C GLU A 59 12.38 0.19 -4.28
N ALA A 60 11.25 0.60 -3.73
CA ALA A 60 11.21 1.29 -2.44
C ALA A 60 11.71 0.37 -1.31
N PHE A 61 11.30 -0.89 -1.33
CA PHE A 61 11.76 -1.89 -0.35
C PHE A 61 13.24 -2.24 -0.56
N ASN A 62 13.70 -2.27 -1.81
CA ASN A 62 15.10 -2.47 -2.13
C ASN A 62 15.96 -1.33 -1.59
N GLN A 63 15.52 -0.09 -1.76
CA GLN A 63 16.20 1.08 -1.21
C GLN A 63 16.26 1.05 0.31
N TYR A 64 15.18 0.61 0.95
CA TYR A 64 15.20 0.39 2.39
C TYR A 64 16.28 -0.63 2.80
N ALA A 65 16.32 -1.77 2.11
CA ALA A 65 17.33 -2.81 2.39
C ALA A 65 18.75 -2.27 2.24
N ILE A 66 19.01 -1.49 1.19
CA ILE A 66 20.32 -0.85 0.98
C ILE A 66 20.65 0.08 2.14
N ARG A 67 19.69 0.92 2.57
CA ARG A 67 19.91 1.90 3.64
C ARG A 67 20.23 1.25 4.99
N ILE A 68 19.68 0.06 5.26
CA ILE A 68 19.96 -0.67 6.50
C ILE A 68 21.19 -1.61 6.36
N GLY A 69 21.86 -1.58 5.21
CA GLY A 69 23.10 -2.34 4.98
C GLY A 69 22.90 -3.82 4.69
N GLU A 70 21.72 -4.24 4.27
CA GLU A 70 21.49 -5.63 3.88
C GLU A 70 22.16 -5.94 2.55
N PRO A 71 22.77 -7.14 2.41
CA PRO A 71 23.46 -7.49 1.17
C PRO A 71 22.46 -7.76 0.04
N ILE A 72 22.84 -7.32 -1.16
CA ILE A 72 22.16 -7.67 -2.40
C ILE A 72 22.68 -9.03 -2.85
N THR A 73 21.79 -10.00 -3.05
CA THR A 73 22.13 -11.31 -3.56
C THR A 73 21.60 -11.41 -5.00
N ASP A 74 22.52 -11.60 -5.97
CA ASP A 74 22.21 -11.77 -7.39
C ASP A 74 21.38 -10.61 -8.01
N GLY A 75 21.58 -9.39 -7.49
CA GLY A 75 20.83 -8.22 -7.98
C GLY A 75 19.36 -8.22 -7.59
N ARG A 76 18.94 -9.11 -6.70
CA ARG A 76 17.57 -9.25 -6.27
C ARG A 76 17.46 -9.16 -4.76
N PHE A 77 16.52 -8.32 -4.29
CA PHE A 77 16.18 -8.24 -2.88
C PHE A 77 14.85 -8.93 -2.66
N TYR A 78 14.90 -10.05 -1.95
CA TYR A 78 13.68 -10.76 -1.60
C TYR A 78 13.44 -10.78 -0.09
N THR A 79 14.24 -10.06 0.67
CA THR A 79 14.11 -9.98 2.12
C THR A 79 13.02 -8.99 2.54
N HIS A 80 12.70 -8.02 1.68
CA HIS A 80 11.70 -6.99 1.97
C HIS A 80 10.71 -6.85 0.82
N GLY A 81 9.48 -6.45 1.15
CA GLY A 81 8.41 -6.27 0.19
C GLY A 81 7.30 -7.30 0.31
N SER A 82 7.24 -8.05 1.42
CA SER A 82 6.12 -8.96 1.69
C SER A 82 4.82 -8.19 1.90
N GLY A 83 3.69 -8.86 1.70
CA GLY A 83 2.39 -8.26 1.97
C GLY A 83 2.24 -7.74 3.40
N HIS A 84 2.92 -8.38 4.36
CA HIS A 84 2.92 -7.94 5.76
C HIS A 84 3.62 -6.58 5.92
N GLU A 85 4.71 -6.37 5.20
CA GLU A 85 5.41 -5.09 5.21
C GLU A 85 4.61 -4.02 4.46
N TRP A 86 3.94 -4.38 3.38
CA TRP A 86 3.00 -3.49 2.70
C TRP A 86 1.89 -3.02 3.63
N LYS A 87 1.40 -3.90 4.51
CA LYS A 87 0.44 -3.53 5.54
C LYS A 87 1.01 -2.45 6.47
N ASP A 88 2.23 -2.64 6.95
CA ASP A 88 2.89 -1.67 7.82
C ASP A 88 3.04 -0.31 7.13
N VAL A 89 3.36 -0.32 5.84
CA VAL A 89 3.48 0.90 5.03
C VAL A 89 2.12 1.59 4.88
N PHE A 90 1.07 0.82 4.59
CA PHE A 90 -0.30 1.35 4.48
C PHE A 90 -0.75 1.98 5.80
N GLU A 91 -0.55 1.28 6.90
CA GLU A 91 -0.92 1.80 8.22
C GLU A 91 -0.14 3.07 8.57
N LYS A 92 1.13 3.13 8.20
CA LYS A 92 1.95 4.33 8.41
C LYS A 92 1.46 5.50 7.55
N ALA A 93 1.10 5.23 6.30
CA ALA A 93 0.62 6.24 5.37
C ALA A 93 -0.63 6.97 5.89
N PHE A 94 -1.50 6.25 6.58
CA PHE A 94 -2.80 6.76 7.03
C PHE A 94 -2.91 6.83 8.56
N GLU A 95 -1.78 6.80 9.25
CA GLU A 95 -1.70 6.87 10.70
C GLU A 95 -2.47 8.09 11.23
N GLY A 96 -3.32 7.86 12.22
CA GLY A 96 -4.12 8.92 12.83
C GLY A 96 -5.40 9.29 12.10
N GLU A 97 -5.67 8.70 10.94
CA GLU A 97 -6.93 8.93 10.23
C GLU A 97 -8.06 8.12 10.84
N GLU A 98 -9.19 8.79 11.05
CA GLU A 98 -10.33 8.24 11.76
C GLU A 98 -10.90 6.97 11.11
N ASN A 99 -10.95 6.95 9.78
CA ASN A 99 -11.57 5.85 9.04
C ASN A 99 -10.67 4.63 8.88
N LEU A 100 -9.40 4.71 9.30
CA LEU A 100 -8.47 3.58 9.20
C LEU A 100 -8.95 2.38 10.00
N GLU A 101 -9.64 2.59 11.12
CA GLU A 101 -10.20 1.52 11.95
C GLU A 101 -11.25 0.67 11.24
N GLN A 102 -11.85 1.17 10.14
CA GLN A 102 -12.82 0.43 9.34
C GLN A 102 -12.16 -0.52 8.33
N ILE A 103 -10.84 -0.52 8.26
CA ILE A 103 -10.06 -1.38 7.39
C ILE A 103 -9.49 -2.53 8.21
N THR A 104 -9.72 -3.76 7.77
CA THR A 104 -9.08 -4.95 8.33
C THR A 104 -8.13 -5.55 7.30
N PHE A 105 -7.12 -6.28 7.77
CA PHE A 105 -6.07 -6.80 6.91
C PHE A 105 -6.01 -8.32 6.97
N ASP A 106 -5.73 -8.93 5.83
CA ASP A 106 -5.47 -10.36 5.73
C ASP A 106 -4.35 -10.58 4.72
N CYS A 107 -3.16 -10.11 5.09
CA CYS A 107 -2.00 -10.11 4.22
C CYS A 107 -1.22 -11.41 4.32
N GLU A 108 -0.55 -11.73 3.24
CA GLU A 108 0.35 -12.89 3.14
C GLU A 108 1.70 -12.43 2.57
N ALA A 109 2.69 -13.30 2.60
CA ALA A 109 4.01 -12.99 2.05
C ALA A 109 3.92 -12.50 0.60
N GLY A 110 3.06 -13.13 -0.20
CA GLY A 110 2.92 -12.82 -1.63
C GLY A 110 1.83 -11.83 -1.98
N GLY A 111 1.17 -11.20 -1.01
CA GLY A 111 0.08 -10.28 -1.34
C GLY A 111 -0.38 -9.38 -0.20
N PHE A 112 -0.76 -8.16 -0.57
CA PHE A 112 -1.38 -7.20 0.32
C PHE A 112 -2.88 -7.23 0.07
N PHE A 113 -3.66 -7.51 1.12
CA PHE A 113 -5.11 -7.58 1.05
C PHE A 113 -5.71 -6.90 2.26
N CYS A 114 -6.70 -6.02 2.03
CA CYS A 114 -7.44 -5.42 3.11
C CYS A 114 -8.93 -5.36 2.77
N TYR A 115 -9.75 -5.24 3.80
CA TYR A 115 -11.20 -5.43 3.73
C TYR A 115 -11.92 -4.29 4.42
N SER A 116 -13.09 -3.94 3.91
CA SER A 116 -14.02 -3.05 4.59
C SER A 116 -15.46 -3.34 4.16
N ARG A 117 -16.40 -3.06 5.05
CA ARG A 117 -17.83 -3.06 4.70
C ARG A 117 -18.24 -1.76 4.04
N ASN A 118 -17.35 -0.77 4.04
CA ASN A 118 -17.59 0.52 3.39
C ASN A 118 -16.75 0.62 2.11
N PHE A 119 -17.40 0.38 0.97
CA PHE A 119 -16.73 0.44 -0.32
C PHE A 119 -16.05 1.78 -0.58
N ASN A 120 -16.73 2.87 -0.26
CA ASN A 120 -16.22 4.22 -0.57
C ASN A 120 -14.95 4.54 0.21
N ILE A 121 -14.88 4.15 1.47
CA ILE A 121 -13.69 4.31 2.31
C ILE A 121 -12.53 3.49 1.73
N LEU A 122 -12.80 2.23 1.42
CA LEU A 122 -11.78 1.33 0.88
C LEU A 122 -11.25 1.83 -0.48
N ALA A 123 -12.15 2.26 -1.36
CA ALA A 123 -11.78 2.80 -2.67
C ALA A 123 -10.95 4.08 -2.54
N GLU A 124 -11.31 4.97 -1.62
CA GLU A 124 -10.56 6.21 -1.40
C GLU A 124 -9.15 5.93 -0.88
N TYR A 125 -9.01 5.07 0.12
CA TYR A 125 -7.70 4.67 0.62
C TYR A 125 -6.87 3.97 -0.46
N GLY A 126 -7.49 3.10 -1.24
CA GLY A 126 -6.81 2.41 -2.34
C GLY A 126 -6.27 3.38 -3.39
N ARG A 127 -7.07 4.34 -3.80
CA ARG A 127 -6.66 5.37 -4.76
C ARG A 127 -5.52 6.23 -4.22
N ARG A 128 -5.64 6.71 -2.98
CA ARG A 128 -4.61 7.53 -2.35
C ARG A 128 -3.30 6.76 -2.18
N PHE A 129 -3.40 5.52 -1.75
CA PHE A 129 -2.22 4.68 -1.56
C PHE A 129 -1.54 4.37 -2.90
N ARG A 130 -2.32 4.06 -3.93
CA ARG A 130 -1.78 3.85 -5.27
C ARG A 130 -1.04 5.10 -5.76
N ASP A 131 -1.59 6.28 -5.55
CA ASP A 131 -0.93 7.54 -5.93
C ASP A 131 0.39 7.74 -5.18
N MET A 132 0.44 7.38 -3.90
CA MET A 132 1.68 7.39 -3.12
C MET A 132 2.73 6.44 -3.71
N CYS A 133 2.29 5.23 -4.09
CA CYS A 133 3.19 4.23 -4.71
C CYS A 133 3.78 4.72 -6.03
N MET A 134 3.06 5.54 -6.78
CA MET A 134 3.51 6.05 -8.07
C MET A 134 4.52 7.19 -7.94
N ASN A 135 4.67 7.78 -6.76
CA ASN A 135 5.73 8.73 -6.46
C ASN A 135 6.91 7.97 -5.86
N GLU A 136 7.86 7.60 -6.70
CA GLU A 136 8.97 6.71 -6.36
C GLU A 136 9.76 7.18 -5.14
N GLN A 137 10.18 8.44 -5.12
CA GLN A 137 10.94 8.98 -3.99
C GLN A 137 10.10 9.07 -2.72
N GLY A 138 8.89 9.57 -2.83
CA GLY A 138 7.96 9.68 -1.71
C GLY A 138 7.61 8.32 -1.12
N PHE A 139 7.40 7.33 -1.98
CA PHE A 139 7.09 5.97 -1.53
C PHE A 139 8.30 5.33 -0.82
N THR A 140 9.51 5.53 -1.34
CA THR A 140 10.73 5.07 -0.68
C THR A 140 10.85 5.64 0.73
N GLU A 141 10.63 6.94 0.91
CA GLU A 141 10.67 7.56 2.22
C GLU A 141 9.57 7.01 3.16
N LEU A 142 8.39 6.78 2.62
CA LEU A 142 7.29 6.19 3.39
C LEU A 142 7.63 4.77 3.86
N VAL A 143 8.18 3.93 2.98
CA VAL A 143 8.61 2.57 3.33
C VAL A 143 9.68 2.62 4.43
N CYS A 144 10.67 3.49 4.29
CA CYS A 144 11.72 3.63 5.28
C CYS A 144 11.17 4.05 6.64
N LYS A 145 10.23 4.98 6.69
CA LYS A 145 9.57 5.38 7.93
C LYS A 145 8.78 4.24 8.56
N ALA A 146 8.02 3.53 7.74
CA ALA A 146 7.16 2.46 8.22
C ALA A 146 7.95 1.29 8.81
N LEU A 147 9.03 0.91 8.16
CA LEU A 147 9.80 -0.27 8.54
C LEU A 147 10.90 0.03 9.57
N SER A 148 11.22 1.31 9.78
CA SER A 148 12.22 1.72 10.78
C SER A 148 11.67 1.81 12.20
N GLY A 149 10.36 1.71 12.38
CA GLY A 149 9.72 1.88 13.70
C GLY A 149 9.90 3.30 14.25
N ASP A 150 9.22 3.62 15.35
CA ASP A 150 9.34 4.83 16.18
C ASP A 150 9.52 6.18 15.46
N GLY A 151 9.24 6.27 14.16
CA GLY A 151 9.37 7.49 13.39
C GLY A 151 10.79 7.97 13.13
N GLN A 152 11.81 7.19 13.50
CA GLN A 152 13.21 7.52 13.24
C GLN A 152 13.58 7.19 11.80
N THR A 153 14.42 8.04 11.20
CA THR A 153 15.00 7.72 9.90
C THR A 153 16.09 6.66 10.06
N VAL A 154 16.35 5.91 8.99
CA VAL A 154 17.43 4.90 8.99
C VAL A 154 18.78 5.53 9.33
N ALA A 155 19.02 6.75 8.87
CA ALA A 155 20.25 7.49 9.19
C ALA A 155 20.36 7.79 10.69
N GLU A 156 19.27 8.12 11.34
CA GLU A 156 19.23 8.36 12.78
C GLU A 156 19.47 7.06 13.57
N GLN A 157 18.84 5.96 13.15
CA GLN A 157 19.08 4.65 13.76
C GLN A 157 20.54 4.21 13.63
N ASN A 158 21.13 4.40 12.47
CA ASN A 158 22.54 4.07 12.24
C ASN A 158 23.47 4.91 13.11
N ARG A 159 23.17 6.19 13.30
CA ARG A 159 23.93 7.06 14.21
C ARG A 159 23.84 6.59 15.65
N GLU A 160 22.65 6.23 16.11
CA GLU A 160 22.45 5.70 17.47
C GLU A 160 23.20 4.40 17.68
N MET A 161 23.16 3.48 16.70
CA MET A 161 23.91 2.23 16.76
C MET A 161 25.43 2.47 16.82
N GLN A 162 25.95 3.44 16.08
CA GLN A 162 27.37 3.80 16.13
C GLN A 162 27.76 4.46 17.46
N MET A 163 26.87 5.24 18.06
CA MET A 163 27.12 5.89 19.34
C MET A 163 27.10 4.93 20.52
N ASN A 164 26.42 3.78 20.39
CA ASN A 164 26.31 2.76 21.44
C ASN A 164 27.38 1.67 21.33
N MET A 165 28.26 1.79 20.39
CA MET A 165 29.45 0.93 20.26
C MET A 165 30.67 1.58 20.89
#